data_9f2386bd798625e8ddcdc1da2e257df4
#
_entry.id   9f2386bd798625e8ddcdc1da2e257df4
#
_cell.length_a   1.000
_cell.length_b   1.000
_cell.length_c   1.000
_cell.angle_alpha   90.00
_cell.angle_beta   90.00
_cell.angle_gamma   90.00
#
_symmetry.space_group_name_H-M   'P 1'
#
loop_
_entity.id
_entity.type
_entity.pdbx_description
1 polymer ?
#
loop_
_entity_poly.entity_id
_entity_poly.type
_entity_poly.pdbx_seq_one_letter_code
_entity_poly.pdbx_strand_id
1 'polypeptide(L)'
;MDGPEEIRHAGGGYLGADALAVTRLPGGHPEGYIEAFAVLYREFAEAVTAWKAGKADVLPATLPGIEAGVRGMRFIERAIESNRLGSWVEF
;
A
#
# COMPACT_ATOMS: atom_id res chain seq x y z
N MET A 1 -9.97 -29.85 -7.98
CA MET A 1 -8.67 -30.39 -7.51
C MET A 1 -8.21 -29.43 -6.44
N ASP A 2 -8.43 -29.80 -5.18
CA ASP A 2 -8.07 -28.96 -4.05
C ASP A 2 -6.57 -29.11 -3.81
N GLY A 3 -5.79 -28.08 -4.13
CA GLY A 3 -4.38 -28.01 -3.78
C GLY A 3 -4.20 -27.92 -2.26
N PRO A 4 -3.01 -28.15 -1.72
CA PRO A 4 -2.75 -28.01 -0.30
C PRO A 4 -3.09 -26.57 0.14
N GLU A 5 -3.74 -26.45 1.29
CA GLU A 5 -3.98 -25.13 1.90
C GLU A 5 -2.65 -24.45 2.19
N GLU A 6 -2.50 -23.23 1.72
CA GLU A 6 -1.34 -22.39 1.96
C GLU A 6 -1.72 -21.23 2.86
N ILE A 7 -1.16 -21.19 4.05
CA ILE A 7 -1.35 -20.07 4.99
C ILE A 7 -0.21 -19.07 4.78
N ARG A 8 -0.56 -17.84 4.36
CA ARG A 8 0.38 -16.73 4.21
C ARG A 8 0.15 -15.70 5.31
N HIS A 9 1.22 -15.28 5.94
CA HIS A 9 1.19 -14.25 6.99
C HIS A 9 2.39 -13.32 6.87
N ALA A 10 2.31 -12.13 7.48
CA ALA A 10 3.43 -11.21 7.56
C ALA A 10 4.64 -11.86 8.24
N GLY A 11 5.84 -11.47 7.83
CA GLY A 11 7.09 -12.00 8.39
C GLY A 11 7.49 -13.39 7.89
N GLY A 12 6.79 -13.96 6.90
CA GLY A 12 7.18 -15.21 6.26
C GLY A 12 8.39 -15.04 5.33
N GLY A 13 9.23 -16.08 5.23
CA GLY A 13 10.42 -16.07 4.36
C GLY A 13 10.14 -15.97 2.85
N TYR A 14 8.89 -16.01 2.45
CA TYR A 14 8.40 -15.82 1.07
C TYR A 14 8.10 -14.38 0.71
N LEU A 15 8.22 -13.44 1.64
CA LEU A 15 7.96 -12.02 1.37
C LEU A 15 9.08 -11.40 0.55
N GLY A 16 8.71 -10.59 -0.43
CA GLY A 16 9.65 -9.75 -1.17
C GLY A 16 10.24 -8.64 -0.30
N ALA A 17 11.32 -8.02 -0.77
CA ALA A 17 12.05 -6.99 -0.05
C ALA A 17 11.16 -5.80 0.33
N ASP A 18 10.29 -5.35 -0.57
CA ASP A 18 9.38 -4.23 -0.32
C ASP A 18 8.36 -4.52 0.77
N ALA A 19 7.78 -5.73 0.77
CA ALA A 19 6.86 -6.18 1.81
C ALA A 19 7.56 -6.30 3.17
N LEU A 20 8.79 -6.82 3.19
CA LEU A 20 9.59 -6.91 4.41
C LEU A 20 9.94 -5.53 4.98
N ALA A 21 10.23 -4.55 4.13
CA ALA A 21 10.57 -3.19 4.55
C ALA A 21 9.45 -2.49 5.33
N VAL A 22 8.20 -2.87 5.09
CA VAL A 22 7.01 -2.30 5.76
C VAL A 22 6.42 -3.21 6.82
N THR A 23 6.90 -4.44 6.96
CA THR A 23 6.49 -5.39 8.00
C THR A 23 7.20 -5.04 9.32
N ARG A 24 6.44 -4.84 10.39
CA ARG A 24 6.94 -4.36 11.69
C ARG A 24 6.79 -5.38 12.81
N LEU A 25 5.76 -6.22 12.73
CA LEU A 25 5.46 -7.19 13.76
C LEU A 25 5.98 -8.58 13.38
N PRO A 26 6.26 -9.44 14.36
CA PRO A 26 6.63 -10.83 14.10
C PRO A 26 5.57 -11.57 13.29
N GLY A 27 5.98 -12.59 12.55
CA GLY A 27 5.08 -13.40 11.75
C GLY A 27 3.90 -13.96 12.56
N GLY A 28 2.71 -13.90 11.95
CA GLY A 28 1.47 -14.33 12.60
C GLY A 28 0.79 -13.27 13.49
N HIS A 29 1.41 -12.12 13.71
CA HIS A 29 0.77 -10.99 14.40
C HIS A 29 0.05 -10.10 13.38
N PRO A 30 -1.19 -9.67 13.65
CA PRO A 30 -1.90 -8.79 12.75
C PRO A 30 -1.27 -7.40 12.76
N GLU A 31 -0.98 -6.89 11.57
CA GLU A 31 -0.62 -5.49 11.36
C GLU A 31 -1.82 -4.78 10.71
N GLY A 32 -2.08 -3.55 11.10
CA GLY A 32 -3.26 -2.86 10.65
C GLY A 32 -3.05 -1.38 10.38
N TYR A 33 -4.09 -0.65 10.62
CA TYR A 33 -4.24 0.76 10.33
C TYR A 33 -3.12 1.65 10.92
N ILE A 34 -2.76 1.43 12.17
CA ILE A 34 -1.74 2.27 12.86
C ILE A 34 -0.37 2.09 12.21
N GLU A 35 0.01 0.86 11.92
CA GLU A 35 1.28 0.53 11.27
C GLU A 35 1.34 1.08 9.85
N ALA A 36 0.25 0.99 9.11
CA ALA A 36 0.13 1.55 7.77
C ALA A 36 0.33 3.08 7.77
N PHE A 37 -0.33 3.79 8.68
CA PHE A 37 -0.13 5.23 8.85
C PHE A 37 1.29 5.58 9.28
N ALA A 38 1.88 4.82 10.19
CA ALA A 38 3.25 5.04 10.62
C ALA A 38 4.25 4.88 9.46
N VAL A 39 4.00 4.00 8.51
CA VAL A 39 4.81 3.87 7.28
C VAL A 39 4.71 5.14 6.44
N LEU A 40 3.51 5.65 6.19
CA LEU A 40 3.31 6.87 5.40
C LEU A 40 4.01 8.09 6.03
N TYR A 41 3.90 8.27 7.34
CA TYR A 41 4.60 9.36 8.04
C TYR A 41 6.13 9.22 7.98
N ARG A 42 6.64 8.01 8.09
CA ARG A 42 8.08 7.77 7.94
C ARG A 42 8.56 8.16 6.55
N GLU A 43 7.90 7.68 5.51
CA GLU A 43 8.26 7.97 4.12
C GLU A 43 8.16 9.47 3.80
N PHE A 44 7.15 10.14 4.34
CA PHE A 44 7.04 11.59 4.24
C PHE A 44 8.23 12.31 4.92
N ALA A 45 8.61 11.90 6.12
CA ALA A 45 9.74 12.49 6.84
C ALA A 45 11.07 12.26 6.08
N GLU A 46 11.25 11.08 5.49
CA GLU A 46 12.40 10.76 4.64
C GLU A 46 12.43 11.65 3.38
N ALA A 47 11.28 11.84 2.72
CA ALA A 47 11.15 12.74 1.58
C ALA A 47 11.50 14.19 1.93
N VAL A 48 11.01 14.71 3.05
CA VAL A 48 11.35 16.07 3.53
C VAL A 48 12.84 16.18 3.84
N THR A 49 13.44 15.17 4.43
CA THR A 49 14.86 15.15 4.73
C THR A 49 15.71 15.15 3.46
N ALA A 50 15.34 14.35 2.47
CA ALA A 50 15.99 14.32 1.17
C ALA A 50 15.86 15.66 0.44
N TRP A 51 14.70 16.28 0.47
CA TRP A 51 14.46 17.59 -0.11
C TRP A 51 15.35 18.67 0.54
N LYS A 52 15.45 18.70 1.87
CA LYS A 52 16.33 19.63 2.59
C LYS A 52 17.81 19.42 2.26
N ALA A 53 18.19 18.21 1.92
CA ALA A 53 19.54 17.87 1.48
C ALA A 53 19.82 18.16 -0.01
N GLY A 54 18.89 18.81 -0.71
CA GLY A 54 18.99 19.12 -2.14
C GLY A 54 18.78 17.92 -3.08
N LYS A 55 18.21 16.82 -2.57
CA LYS A 55 17.91 15.58 -3.31
C LYS A 55 16.42 15.50 -3.64
N ALA A 56 15.84 16.60 -4.12
CA ALA A 56 14.40 16.73 -4.33
C ALA A 56 13.81 15.76 -5.37
N ASP A 57 14.63 15.19 -6.24
CA ASP A 57 14.19 14.30 -7.30
C ASP A 57 13.99 12.84 -6.84
N VAL A 58 14.19 12.57 -5.56
CA VAL A 58 14.08 11.21 -5.00
C VAL A 58 12.94 11.15 -3.98
N LEU A 59 11.73 11.35 -4.46
CA LEU A 59 10.56 10.95 -3.67
C LEU A 59 10.51 9.41 -3.65
N PRO A 60 10.28 8.78 -2.50
CA PRO A 60 10.07 7.34 -2.44
C PRO A 60 8.93 6.95 -3.40
N ALA A 61 9.16 5.99 -4.28
CA ALA A 61 8.14 5.51 -5.22
C ALA A 61 6.90 4.93 -4.52
N THR A 62 7.04 4.61 -3.25
CA THR A 62 6.01 4.08 -2.36
C THR A 62 5.14 5.17 -1.72
N LEU A 63 5.61 6.44 -1.72
CA LEU A 63 4.83 7.54 -1.17
C LEU A 63 3.67 7.89 -2.11
N PRO A 64 2.41 7.72 -1.70
CA PRO A 64 1.27 7.99 -2.57
C PRO A 64 1.18 9.47 -2.93
N GLY A 65 1.27 9.76 -4.23
CA GLY A 65 1.09 11.10 -4.77
C GLY A 65 -0.35 11.39 -5.19
N ILE A 66 -0.52 12.51 -5.90
CA ILE A 66 -1.84 12.96 -6.39
C ILE A 66 -2.51 11.93 -7.31
N GLU A 67 -1.75 11.22 -8.12
CA GLU A 67 -2.26 10.19 -9.03
C GLU A 67 -2.90 9.03 -8.28
N ALA A 68 -2.29 8.61 -7.15
CA ALA A 68 -2.87 7.60 -6.27
C ALA A 68 -4.20 8.08 -5.68
N GLY A 69 -4.29 9.36 -5.29
CA GLY A 69 -5.52 9.98 -4.81
C GLY A 69 -6.62 10.00 -5.87
N VAL A 70 -6.30 10.46 -7.09
CA VAL A 70 -7.23 10.49 -8.23
C VAL A 70 -7.71 9.08 -8.56
N ARG A 71 -6.80 8.10 -8.57
CA ARG A 71 -7.14 6.70 -8.82
C ARG A 71 -8.08 6.14 -7.74
N GLY A 72 -7.84 6.48 -6.48
CA GLY A 72 -8.72 6.10 -5.37
C GLY A 72 -10.13 6.65 -5.52
N MET A 73 -10.27 7.94 -5.86
CA MET A 73 -11.57 8.56 -6.13
C MET A 73 -12.28 7.91 -7.31
N ARG A 74 -11.56 7.66 -8.40
CA ARG A 74 -12.10 6.95 -9.56
C ARG A 74 -12.63 5.57 -9.20
N PHE A 75 -11.93 4.83 -8.35
CA PHE A 75 -12.39 3.52 -7.86
C PHE A 75 -13.74 3.63 -7.16
N ILE A 76 -13.91 4.63 -6.28
CA ILE A 76 -15.17 4.86 -5.56
C ILE A 76 -16.30 5.16 -6.56
N GLU A 77 -16.07 6.06 -7.51
CA GLU A 77 -17.07 6.39 -8.55
C GLU A 77 -17.48 5.17 -9.38
N ARG A 78 -16.51 4.35 -9.80
CA ARG A 78 -16.78 3.13 -10.57
C ARG A 78 -17.51 2.07 -9.74
N ALA A 79 -17.20 1.94 -8.47
CA ALA A 79 -17.91 1.03 -7.57
C ALA A 79 -19.39 1.44 -7.41
N ILE A 80 -19.67 2.73 -7.26
CA ILE A 80 -21.04 3.26 -7.19
C ILE A 80 -21.78 3.02 -8.51
N GLU A 81 -21.14 3.26 -9.65
CA GLU A 81 -21.71 3.04 -10.97
C GLU A 81 -22.00 1.55 -11.22
N SER A 82 -21.08 0.67 -10.90
CA SER A 82 -21.23 -0.78 -10.99
C SER A 82 -22.42 -1.26 -10.16
N ASN A 83 -22.57 -0.76 -8.93
CA ASN A 83 -23.71 -1.08 -8.08
C ASN A 83 -25.02 -0.60 -8.68
N ARG A 84 -25.06 0.60 -9.25
CA ARG A 84 -26.26 1.16 -9.89
C ARG A 84 -26.70 0.38 -11.12
N LEU A 85 -25.73 -0.09 -11.92
CA LEU A 85 -25.96 -0.84 -13.15
C LEU A 85 -26.17 -2.34 -12.91
N GLY A 86 -25.78 -2.87 -11.75
CA GLY A 86 -25.77 -4.31 -11.46
C GLY A 86 -24.80 -5.09 -12.36
N SER A 87 -23.74 -4.43 -12.87
CA SER A 87 -22.78 -5.01 -13.80
C SER A 87 -21.37 -4.47 -13.54
N TRP A 88 -20.36 -5.20 -14.04
CA TRP A 88 -19.00 -4.71 -14.05
C TRP A 88 -18.86 -3.47 -14.94
N VAL A 89 -18.08 -2.52 -14.48
CA VAL A 89 -17.68 -1.32 -15.23
C VAL A 89 -16.16 -1.26 -15.34
N GLU A 90 -15.68 -0.68 -16.43
CA GLU A 90 -14.23 -0.50 -16.61
C GLU A 90 -13.68 0.56 -15.66
N PHE A 91 -12.45 0.33 -15.22
CA PHE A 91 -11.74 1.16 -14.27
C PHE A 91 -10.70 2.08 -14.94
#